data_9f5a68346f5d0317a29c4ea616a899c4
#
_entry.id   9f5a68346f5d0317a29c4ea616a899c4
#
_cell.length_a   1.000
_cell.length_b   1.000
_cell.length_c   1.000
_cell.angle_alpha   90.00
_cell.angle_beta   90.00
_cell.angle_gamma   90.00
#
_symmetry.space_group_name_H-M   'P 1'
#
loop_
_entity.id
_entity.type
_entity.pdbx_description
1 polymer ?
#
loop_
_entity_poly.entity_id
_entity_poly.type
_entity_poly.pdbx_seq_one_letter_code
_entity_poly.pdbx_strand_id
1 'polypeptide(L)'
;MTIISIKHESDEGSRRVELSDGSLFSFKTCYLPLVFNSAEGIEINEAEEEGLRFASACLRAEKTALRLIARAEQTTLGLTRKLEKRGHASACVRSVISQLCESALLDDRRYARLWLDARISRQRTSPRRLLIALSSRGIDRDDTAFALKVALDDEAEFLLLRRYAEKLQRKRKIKSDDGNDGPSLKYLLKSEGFSSLAIQRFLTE
;
A
#
# COMPACT_ATOMS: atom_id res chain seq x y z
N MET A 1 13.52 -25.23 -28.18
CA MET A 1 14.61 -24.24 -28.37
C MET A 1 15.75 -24.58 -27.43
N THR A 2 17.00 -24.16 -27.74
CA THR A 2 18.15 -24.49 -26.89
C THR A 2 18.70 -23.23 -26.23
N ILE A 3 19.13 -23.36 -24.98
CA ILE A 3 19.81 -22.28 -24.24
C ILE A 3 21.25 -22.18 -24.74
N ILE A 4 21.61 -21.03 -25.33
CA ILE A 4 22.98 -20.80 -25.85
C ILE A 4 23.87 -20.23 -24.74
N SER A 5 23.42 -19.29 -23.99
CA SER A 5 24.23 -18.67 -22.92
C SER A 5 23.38 -18.23 -21.71
N ILE A 6 24.03 -18.30 -20.53
CA ILE A 6 23.45 -17.84 -19.29
C ILE A 6 24.43 -16.87 -18.62
N LYS A 7 24.00 -15.64 -18.37
CA LYS A 7 24.82 -14.63 -17.70
C LYS A 7 24.14 -14.15 -16.43
N HIS A 8 24.91 -13.99 -15.36
CA HIS A 8 24.45 -13.27 -14.17
C HIS A 8 24.45 -11.77 -14.47
N GLU A 9 23.35 -11.09 -14.17
CA GLU A 9 23.30 -9.63 -14.25
C GLU A 9 23.76 -9.02 -12.92
N SER A 10 24.15 -7.75 -12.94
CA SER A 10 24.58 -7.00 -11.74
C SER A 10 23.49 -6.78 -10.70
N ASP A 11 22.22 -6.92 -11.09
CA ASP A 11 21.10 -6.85 -10.14
C ASP A 11 21.01 -8.17 -9.37
N GLU A 12 20.96 -8.12 -8.03
CA GLU A 12 20.91 -9.29 -7.16
C GLU A 12 19.83 -10.30 -7.60
N GLY A 13 20.30 -11.53 -7.94
CA GLY A 13 19.45 -12.64 -8.34
C GLY A 13 18.92 -12.58 -9.78
N SER A 14 19.29 -11.59 -10.57
CA SER A 14 18.90 -11.50 -11.98
C SER A 14 19.83 -12.29 -12.87
N ARG A 15 19.24 -13.04 -13.82
CA ARG A 15 19.95 -13.81 -14.84
C ARG A 15 19.44 -13.40 -16.20
N ARG A 16 20.31 -13.50 -17.20
CA ARG A 16 19.97 -13.36 -18.61
C ARG A 16 20.25 -14.66 -19.35
N VAL A 17 19.27 -15.11 -20.10
CA VAL A 17 19.35 -16.29 -20.95
C VAL A 17 19.20 -15.87 -22.41
N GLU A 18 20.03 -16.42 -23.28
CA GLU A 18 19.95 -16.30 -24.72
C GLU A 18 19.54 -17.64 -25.31
N LEU A 19 18.52 -17.66 -26.17
CA LEU A 19 18.01 -18.82 -26.84
C LEU A 19 18.56 -18.95 -28.29
N SER A 20 18.46 -20.15 -28.87
CA SER A 20 18.94 -20.46 -30.22
C SER A 20 18.28 -19.66 -31.35
N ASP A 21 17.13 -19.04 -31.09
CA ASP A 21 16.46 -18.13 -32.03
C ASP A 21 16.88 -16.66 -31.88
N GLY A 22 17.87 -16.36 -31.00
CA GLY A 22 18.32 -15.03 -30.68
C GLY A 22 17.47 -14.29 -29.63
N SER A 23 16.45 -14.94 -29.06
CA SER A 23 15.64 -14.34 -27.99
C SER A 23 16.43 -14.19 -26.70
N LEU A 24 16.30 -13.02 -26.04
CA LEU A 24 16.98 -12.68 -24.80
C LEU A 24 15.94 -12.48 -23.68
N PHE A 25 16.09 -13.21 -22.59
CA PHE A 25 15.23 -13.09 -21.42
C PHE A 25 16.05 -12.75 -20.17
N SER A 26 15.76 -11.60 -19.56
CA SER A 26 16.27 -11.26 -18.23
C SER A 26 15.19 -11.54 -17.20
N PHE A 27 15.52 -12.29 -16.14
CA PHE A 27 14.56 -12.74 -15.14
C PHE A 27 15.22 -12.93 -13.76
N LYS A 28 14.40 -13.01 -12.72
CA LYS A 28 14.78 -13.53 -11.40
C LYS A 28 14.24 -14.95 -11.22
N THR A 29 15.00 -15.80 -10.57
CA THR A 29 14.62 -17.21 -10.33
C THR A 29 13.35 -17.35 -9.48
N CYS A 30 13.05 -16.38 -8.59
CA CYS A 30 11.83 -16.36 -7.79
C CYS A 30 10.53 -16.26 -8.61
N TYR A 31 10.61 -15.86 -9.88
CA TYR A 31 9.46 -15.79 -10.78
C TYR A 31 9.35 -16.98 -11.74
N LEU A 32 10.31 -17.90 -11.70
CA LEU A 32 10.27 -19.12 -12.51
C LEU A 32 9.57 -20.26 -11.77
N PRO A 33 8.93 -21.20 -12.51
CA PRO A 33 8.50 -22.46 -11.93
C PRO A 33 9.68 -23.23 -11.32
N LEU A 34 9.42 -23.95 -10.23
CA LEU A 34 10.43 -24.68 -9.44
C LEU A 34 11.28 -25.70 -10.23
N VAL A 35 10.89 -26.06 -11.44
CA VAL A 35 11.51 -27.13 -12.26
C VAL A 35 12.35 -26.60 -13.41
N PHE A 36 12.61 -25.31 -13.50
CA PHE A 36 13.40 -24.75 -14.59
C PHE A 36 14.89 -25.03 -14.37
N ASN A 37 15.44 -25.97 -15.20
CA ASN A 37 16.87 -26.24 -15.22
C ASN A 37 17.58 -25.27 -16.18
N SER A 38 18.25 -24.27 -15.62
CA SER A 38 19.00 -23.27 -16.38
C SER A 38 20.45 -23.69 -16.56
N ALA A 39 20.73 -24.55 -17.54
CA ALA A 39 22.10 -24.87 -17.97
C ALA A 39 22.27 -24.63 -19.49
N GLU A 40 23.46 -24.24 -19.90
CA GLU A 40 23.78 -24.06 -21.33
C GLU A 40 23.71 -25.42 -22.07
N GLY A 41 23.20 -25.38 -23.30
CA GLY A 41 23.03 -26.59 -24.13
C GLY A 41 21.74 -27.38 -23.87
N ILE A 42 20.91 -26.97 -22.91
CA ILE A 42 19.63 -27.66 -22.62
C ILE A 42 18.56 -27.19 -23.61
N GLU A 43 17.81 -28.16 -24.13
CA GLU A 43 16.59 -27.88 -24.88
C GLU A 43 15.45 -27.53 -23.92
N ILE A 44 14.78 -26.40 -24.18
CA ILE A 44 13.59 -25.96 -23.47
C ILE A 44 12.34 -26.22 -24.32
N ASN A 45 11.30 -26.67 -23.67
CA ASN A 45 9.99 -26.85 -24.28
C ASN A 45 9.19 -25.51 -24.29
N GLU A 46 8.02 -25.52 -24.93
CA GLU A 46 7.18 -24.34 -25.08
C GLU A 46 6.69 -23.77 -23.72
N ALA A 47 6.38 -24.65 -22.76
CA ALA A 47 5.95 -24.23 -21.42
C ALA A 47 7.08 -23.57 -20.62
N GLU A 48 8.32 -24.04 -20.78
CA GLU A 48 9.51 -23.44 -20.16
C GLU A 48 9.82 -22.07 -20.79
N GLU A 49 9.65 -21.95 -22.10
CA GLU A 49 9.80 -20.65 -22.79
C GLU A 49 8.74 -19.67 -22.33
N GLU A 50 7.47 -20.08 -22.20
CA GLU A 50 6.41 -19.25 -21.64
C GLU A 50 6.71 -18.83 -20.20
N GLY A 51 7.27 -19.74 -19.39
CA GLY A 51 7.78 -19.43 -18.04
C GLY A 51 8.85 -18.34 -18.04
N LEU A 52 9.81 -18.41 -18.98
CA LEU A 52 10.84 -17.36 -19.14
C LEU A 52 10.25 -16.01 -19.55
N ARG A 53 9.31 -16.03 -20.48
CA ARG A 53 8.57 -14.81 -20.90
C ARG A 53 7.83 -14.18 -19.73
N PHE A 54 7.14 -15.00 -18.94
CA PHE A 54 6.43 -14.55 -17.74
C PHE A 54 7.40 -13.97 -16.70
N ALA A 55 8.48 -14.68 -16.36
CA ALA A 55 9.47 -14.23 -15.38
C ALA A 55 10.15 -12.91 -15.81
N SER A 56 10.42 -12.78 -17.12
CA SER A 56 10.96 -11.53 -17.69
C SER A 56 9.97 -10.38 -17.60
N ALA A 57 8.67 -10.63 -17.81
CA ALA A 57 7.63 -9.62 -17.62
C ALA A 57 7.51 -9.23 -16.14
N CYS A 58 7.60 -10.18 -15.20
CA CYS A 58 7.62 -9.92 -13.77
C CYS A 58 8.82 -9.05 -13.36
N LEU A 59 10.02 -9.33 -13.88
CA LEU A 59 11.20 -8.49 -13.60
C LEU A 59 11.02 -7.05 -14.05
N ARG A 60 10.39 -6.83 -15.22
CA ARG A 60 10.06 -5.45 -15.67
C ARG A 60 9.07 -4.76 -14.76
N ALA A 61 8.05 -5.49 -14.27
CA ALA A 61 7.07 -4.98 -13.34
C ALA A 61 7.70 -4.66 -11.98
N GLU A 62 8.59 -5.53 -11.47
CA GLU A 62 9.35 -5.33 -10.23
C GLU A 62 10.24 -4.07 -10.30
N LYS A 63 11.01 -3.90 -11.38
CA LYS A 63 11.83 -2.69 -11.59
C LYS A 63 10.97 -1.42 -11.59
N THR A 64 9.76 -1.50 -12.11
CA THR A 64 8.80 -0.38 -12.06
C THR A 64 8.27 -0.17 -10.65
N ALA A 65 7.94 -1.23 -9.91
CA ALA A 65 7.47 -1.17 -8.54
C ALA A 65 8.52 -0.56 -7.60
N LEU A 66 9.76 -1.03 -7.68
CA LEU A 66 10.89 -0.52 -6.87
C LEU A 66 11.12 0.98 -7.08
N ARG A 67 11.02 1.47 -8.32
CA ARG A 67 11.11 2.93 -8.59
C ARG A 67 9.96 3.71 -7.95
N LEU A 68 8.76 3.12 -7.83
CA LEU A 68 7.63 3.76 -7.20
C LEU A 68 7.77 3.77 -5.68
N ILE A 69 8.22 2.66 -5.08
CA ILE A 69 8.48 2.54 -3.64
C ILE A 69 9.60 3.49 -3.21
N ALA A 70 10.68 3.59 -4.00
CA ALA A 70 11.80 4.50 -3.72
C ALA A 70 11.39 5.99 -3.67
N ARG A 71 10.29 6.37 -4.34
CA ARG A 71 9.80 7.76 -4.33
C ARG A 71 8.90 8.07 -3.15
N ALA A 72 8.11 7.11 -2.71
CA ALA A 72 7.17 7.25 -1.60
C ALA A 72 6.64 5.88 -1.16
N GLU A 73 6.29 5.76 0.11
CA GLU A 73 5.57 4.59 0.62
C GLU A 73 4.31 4.32 -0.21
N GLN A 74 4.09 3.04 -0.50
CA GLN A 74 2.96 2.55 -1.29
C GLN A 74 2.11 1.60 -0.46
N THR A 75 0.81 1.52 -0.77
CA THR A 75 -0.02 0.40 -0.31
C THR A 75 -0.04 -0.70 -1.36
N THR A 76 -0.29 -1.93 -0.93
CA THR A 76 -0.49 -3.09 -1.80
C THR A 76 -1.49 -2.79 -2.92
N LEU A 77 -2.69 -2.30 -2.58
CA LEU A 77 -3.70 -1.92 -3.56
C LEU A 77 -3.26 -0.77 -4.46
N GLY A 78 -2.62 0.25 -3.88
CA GLY A 78 -2.15 1.43 -4.62
C GLY A 78 -1.07 1.09 -5.64
N LEU A 79 -0.11 0.23 -5.26
CA LEU A 79 0.96 -0.23 -6.14
C LEU A 79 0.42 -1.13 -7.25
N THR A 80 -0.47 -2.09 -6.92
CA THR A 80 -1.16 -2.94 -7.89
C THR A 80 -1.80 -2.12 -9.00
N ARG A 81 -2.67 -1.17 -8.64
CA ARG A 81 -3.35 -0.29 -9.60
C ARG A 81 -2.38 0.52 -10.47
N LYS A 82 -1.26 0.96 -9.88
CA LYS A 82 -0.24 1.74 -10.63
C LYS A 82 0.53 0.88 -11.63
N LEU A 83 0.79 -0.38 -11.32
CA LEU A 83 1.45 -1.32 -12.23
C LEU A 83 0.52 -1.73 -13.36
N GLU A 84 -0.73 -2.08 -13.06
CA GLU A 84 -1.74 -2.41 -14.08
C GLU A 84 -2.00 -1.24 -15.03
N LYS A 85 -2.11 -0.02 -14.50
CA LYS A 85 -2.25 1.21 -15.33
C LYS A 85 -1.06 1.43 -16.27
N ARG A 86 0.12 0.87 -15.95
CA ARG A 86 1.32 0.92 -16.81
C ARG A 86 1.40 -0.23 -17.81
N GLY A 87 0.36 -1.06 -17.88
CA GLY A 87 0.27 -2.16 -18.84
C GLY A 87 0.95 -3.45 -18.40
N HIS A 88 1.34 -3.58 -17.13
CA HIS A 88 1.81 -4.87 -16.61
C HIS A 88 0.64 -5.83 -16.43
N ALA A 89 0.81 -7.08 -16.89
CA ALA A 89 -0.23 -8.12 -16.79
C ALA A 89 -0.54 -8.44 -15.33
N SER A 90 -1.82 -8.60 -14.98
CA SER A 90 -2.29 -8.83 -13.60
C SER A 90 -1.66 -10.06 -12.94
N ALA A 91 -1.34 -11.11 -13.70
CA ALA A 91 -0.62 -12.28 -13.17
C ALA A 91 0.79 -11.90 -12.69
N CYS A 92 1.56 -11.16 -13.52
CA CYS A 92 2.89 -10.66 -13.13
C CYS A 92 2.79 -9.68 -11.95
N VAL A 93 1.80 -8.81 -11.95
CA VAL A 93 1.59 -7.85 -10.84
C VAL A 93 1.36 -8.60 -9.53
N ARG A 94 0.50 -9.63 -9.50
CA ARG A 94 0.27 -10.44 -8.29
C ARG A 94 1.55 -11.06 -7.77
N SER A 95 2.35 -11.71 -8.65
CA SER A 95 3.62 -12.34 -8.26
C SER A 95 4.62 -11.32 -7.70
N VAL A 96 4.72 -10.15 -8.33
CA VAL A 96 5.62 -9.07 -7.86
C VAL A 96 5.16 -8.51 -6.51
N ILE A 97 3.87 -8.26 -6.33
CA ILE A 97 3.32 -7.77 -5.05
C ILE A 97 3.59 -8.78 -3.93
N SER A 98 3.34 -10.09 -4.16
CA SER A 98 3.66 -11.14 -3.18
C SER A 98 5.13 -11.10 -2.76
N GLN A 99 6.04 -11.08 -3.74
CA GLN A 99 7.49 -11.04 -3.49
C GLN A 99 7.93 -9.77 -2.72
N LEU A 100 7.32 -8.62 -3.02
CA LEU A 100 7.61 -7.38 -2.32
C LEU A 100 7.08 -7.37 -0.88
N CYS A 101 5.94 -8.00 -0.63
CA CYS A 101 5.43 -8.20 0.73
C CYS A 101 6.31 -9.17 1.53
N GLU A 102 6.70 -10.30 0.95
CA GLU A 102 7.59 -11.29 1.58
C GLU A 102 8.95 -10.70 1.96
N SER A 103 9.48 -9.83 1.12
CA SER A 103 10.74 -9.09 1.38
C SER A 103 10.56 -7.86 2.28
N ALA A 104 9.38 -7.61 2.81
CA ALA A 104 9.04 -6.44 3.63
C ALA A 104 9.32 -5.07 2.97
N LEU A 105 9.52 -5.04 1.66
CA LEU A 105 9.63 -3.79 0.89
C LEU A 105 8.27 -3.11 0.74
N LEU A 106 7.18 -3.89 0.77
CA LEU A 106 5.81 -3.42 0.77
C LEU A 106 5.11 -3.87 2.05
N ASP A 107 4.63 -2.92 2.86
CA ASP A 107 4.04 -3.17 4.17
C ASP A 107 2.91 -2.17 4.44
N ASP A 108 1.67 -2.66 4.38
CA ASP A 108 0.47 -1.84 4.56
C ASP A 108 0.31 -1.34 6.01
N ARG A 109 0.84 -2.08 7.02
CA ARG A 109 0.85 -1.63 8.43
C ARG A 109 1.81 -0.46 8.63
N ARG A 110 3.02 -0.56 8.06
CA ARG A 110 4.01 0.52 8.09
C ARG A 110 3.45 1.76 7.41
N TYR A 111 2.85 1.59 6.22
CA TYR A 111 2.18 2.68 5.50
C TYR A 111 1.10 3.32 6.35
N ALA A 112 0.19 2.54 6.95
CA ALA A 112 -0.91 3.05 7.77
C ALA A 112 -0.41 3.92 8.91
N ARG A 113 0.62 3.45 9.65
CA ARG A 113 1.22 4.20 10.76
C ARG A 113 1.79 5.53 10.29
N LEU A 114 2.68 5.53 9.29
CA LEU A 114 3.30 6.75 8.78
C LEU A 114 2.26 7.75 8.23
N TRP A 115 1.22 7.23 7.57
CA TRP A 115 0.14 8.05 7.04
C TRP A 115 -0.70 8.68 8.15
N LEU A 116 -1.00 7.95 9.23
CA LEU A 116 -1.72 8.46 10.40
C LEU A 116 -0.92 9.54 11.12
N ASP A 117 0.35 9.29 11.42
CA ASP A 117 1.23 10.24 12.11
C ASP A 117 1.27 11.59 11.39
N ALA A 118 1.43 11.56 10.06
CA ALA A 118 1.42 12.77 9.24
C ALA A 118 0.07 13.50 9.23
N ARG A 119 -1.05 12.79 9.44
CA ARG A 119 -2.41 13.37 9.40
C ARG A 119 -2.88 13.86 10.74
N ILE A 120 -2.65 13.10 11.80
CA ILE A 120 -3.05 13.44 13.18
C ILE A 120 -2.37 14.72 13.61
N SER A 121 -1.09 14.92 13.27
CA SER A 121 -0.34 16.11 13.66
C SER A 121 -0.81 17.39 12.98
N ARG A 122 -1.37 17.31 11.76
CA ARG A 122 -1.61 18.50 10.92
C ARG A 122 -3.07 18.78 10.60
N GLN A 123 -3.96 17.78 10.66
CA GLN A 123 -5.32 17.91 10.13
C GLN A 123 -6.40 17.99 11.20
N ARG A 124 -7.46 18.75 10.88
CA ARG A 124 -8.72 18.80 11.63
C ARG A 124 -9.66 17.72 11.11
N THR A 125 -9.42 16.48 11.53
CA THR A 125 -10.13 15.28 11.08
C THR A 125 -10.69 14.51 12.27
N SER A 126 -11.38 13.40 12.03
CA SER A 126 -11.93 12.54 13.07
C SER A 126 -11.42 11.10 12.91
N PRO A 127 -11.42 10.27 13.97
CA PRO A 127 -11.02 8.87 13.90
C PRO A 127 -11.78 8.11 12.81
N ARG A 128 -13.08 8.29 12.70
CA ARG A 128 -13.92 7.69 11.67
C ARG A 128 -13.46 8.02 10.25
N ARG A 129 -13.10 9.27 9.99
CA ARG A 129 -12.59 9.70 8.67
C ARG A 129 -11.23 9.13 8.35
N LEU A 130 -10.36 8.99 9.37
CA LEU A 130 -9.08 8.32 9.21
C LEU A 130 -9.27 6.84 8.84
N LEU A 131 -10.18 6.12 9.52
CA LEU A 131 -10.55 4.74 9.20
C LEU A 131 -11.02 4.62 7.74
N ILE A 132 -11.99 5.42 7.32
CA ILE A 132 -12.52 5.40 5.95
C ILE A 132 -11.42 5.68 4.92
N ALA A 133 -10.53 6.62 5.23
CA ALA A 133 -9.44 6.99 4.33
C ALA A 133 -8.38 5.89 4.18
N LEU A 134 -8.08 5.10 5.22
CA LEU A 134 -7.18 3.96 5.15
C LEU A 134 -7.83 2.78 4.41
N SER A 135 -9.10 2.46 4.73
CA SER A 135 -9.85 1.43 4.02
C SER A 135 -9.95 1.71 2.52
N SER A 136 -10.17 2.98 2.12
CA SER A 136 -10.19 3.35 0.69
C SER A 136 -8.85 3.16 -0.03
N ARG A 137 -7.76 3.00 0.71
CA ARG A 137 -6.41 2.68 0.22
C ARG A 137 -6.12 1.18 0.18
N GLY A 138 -7.12 0.37 0.57
CA GLY A 138 -7.03 -1.08 0.57
C GLY A 138 -6.36 -1.68 1.80
N ILE A 139 -6.17 -0.88 2.86
CA ILE A 139 -5.61 -1.40 4.10
C ILE A 139 -6.70 -2.19 4.83
N ASP A 140 -6.35 -3.35 5.32
CA ASP A 140 -7.24 -4.24 6.04
C ASP A 140 -7.83 -3.56 7.28
N ARG A 141 -9.03 -4.03 7.69
CA ARG A 141 -9.75 -3.45 8.82
C ARG A 141 -9.01 -3.60 10.14
N ASP A 142 -8.40 -4.75 10.36
CA ASP A 142 -7.70 -5.04 11.62
C ASP A 142 -6.39 -4.26 11.69
N ASP A 143 -5.65 -4.18 10.58
CA ASP A 143 -4.45 -3.37 10.46
C ASP A 143 -4.76 -1.87 10.63
N THR A 144 -5.88 -1.42 10.07
CA THR A 144 -6.34 -0.03 10.22
C THR A 144 -6.72 0.28 11.67
N ALA A 145 -7.46 -0.62 12.34
CA ALA A 145 -7.87 -0.45 13.74
C ALA A 145 -6.65 -0.47 14.67
N PHE A 146 -5.72 -1.40 14.45
CA PHE A 146 -4.48 -1.48 15.21
C PHE A 146 -3.62 -0.22 15.05
N ALA A 147 -3.38 0.21 13.81
CA ALA A 147 -2.61 1.41 13.53
C ALA A 147 -3.23 2.67 14.18
N LEU A 148 -4.56 2.79 14.12
CA LEU A 148 -5.27 3.91 14.73
C LEU A 148 -5.16 3.89 16.27
N LYS A 149 -5.28 2.71 16.89
CA LYS A 149 -5.13 2.56 18.35
C LYS A 149 -3.71 2.94 18.82
N VAL A 150 -2.69 2.62 18.03
CA VAL A 150 -1.30 2.98 18.35
C VAL A 150 -1.04 4.47 18.14
N ALA A 151 -1.61 5.07 17.08
CA ALA A 151 -1.36 6.46 16.71
C ALA A 151 -2.21 7.47 17.50
N LEU A 152 -3.34 7.04 18.08
CA LEU A 152 -4.23 7.86 18.90
C LEU A 152 -4.12 7.38 20.37
N ASP A 153 -3.03 7.76 21.03
CA ASP A 153 -3.01 7.75 22.49
C ASP A 153 -3.97 8.82 23.04
N ASP A 154 -4.20 8.81 24.35
CA ASP A 154 -5.18 9.70 25.00
C ASP A 154 -4.93 11.19 24.72
N GLU A 155 -3.65 11.59 24.65
CA GLU A 155 -3.29 13.00 24.40
C GLU A 155 -3.43 13.37 22.92
N ALA A 156 -2.98 12.50 22.01
CA ALA A 156 -3.13 12.72 20.57
C ALA A 156 -4.61 12.74 20.16
N GLU A 157 -5.44 11.88 20.75
CA GLU A 157 -6.88 11.86 20.51
C GLU A 157 -7.54 13.15 21.03
N PHE A 158 -7.18 13.60 22.22
CA PHE A 158 -7.70 14.83 22.79
C PHE A 158 -7.34 16.07 21.94
N LEU A 159 -6.09 16.19 21.52
CA LEU A 159 -5.63 17.26 20.64
C LEU A 159 -6.34 17.22 19.27
N LEU A 160 -6.57 16.03 18.73
CA LEU A 160 -7.30 15.86 17.48
C LEU A 160 -8.76 16.28 17.64
N LEU A 161 -9.41 15.87 18.74
CA LEU A 161 -10.78 16.23 19.08
C LEU A 161 -10.93 17.76 19.19
N ARG A 162 -10.05 18.42 19.94
CA ARG A 162 -10.07 19.86 20.12
C ARG A 162 -10.02 20.61 18.78
N ARG A 163 -9.08 20.24 17.92
CA ARG A 163 -8.98 20.81 16.57
C ARG A 163 -10.21 20.53 15.70
N TYR A 164 -10.81 19.35 15.85
CA TYR A 164 -12.02 18.97 15.11
C TYR A 164 -13.24 19.74 15.63
N ALA A 165 -13.39 19.88 16.93
CA ALA A 165 -14.48 20.65 17.56
C ALA A 165 -14.45 22.13 17.13
N GLU A 166 -13.27 22.76 17.13
CA GLU A 166 -13.13 24.14 16.61
C GLU A 166 -13.61 24.26 15.15
N LYS A 167 -13.33 23.28 14.30
CA LYS A 167 -13.81 23.25 12.92
C LYS A 167 -15.34 23.14 12.84
N LEU A 168 -15.95 22.33 13.71
CA LEU A 168 -17.39 22.19 13.77
C LEU A 168 -18.06 23.48 14.26
N GLN A 169 -17.52 24.12 15.29
CA GLN A 169 -18.02 25.37 15.81
C GLN A 169 -17.98 26.49 14.75
N ARG A 170 -16.88 26.59 14.00
CA ARG A 170 -16.77 27.54 12.89
C ARG A 170 -17.83 27.29 11.80
N LYS A 171 -18.09 26.04 11.46
CA LYS A 171 -19.12 25.65 10.47
C LYS A 171 -20.55 25.94 10.99
N ARG A 172 -20.81 25.73 12.29
CA ARG A 172 -22.10 26.02 12.90
C ARG A 172 -22.34 27.53 13.00
N LYS A 173 -21.34 28.35 13.32
CA LYS A 173 -21.47 29.83 13.30
C LYS A 173 -21.92 30.36 11.93
N ILE A 174 -21.57 29.66 10.84
CA ILE A 174 -22.04 29.98 9.48
C ILE A 174 -23.49 29.51 9.26
N LYS A 175 -23.99 28.54 10.04
CA LYS A 175 -25.34 27.94 9.89
C LYS A 175 -26.33 28.35 11.00
N SER A 176 -25.87 28.96 12.08
CA SER A 176 -26.73 29.31 13.21
C SER A 176 -27.68 30.51 12.96
N ASP A 177 -27.62 31.11 11.79
CA ASP A 177 -28.62 32.10 11.38
C ASP A 177 -29.97 31.46 10.95
N ASP A 178 -30.02 30.11 10.75
CA ASP A 178 -31.21 29.41 10.25
C ASP A 178 -32.01 28.61 11.29
N GLY A 179 -31.86 28.88 12.58
CA GLY A 179 -32.79 28.39 13.62
C GLY A 179 -33.00 26.87 13.75
N ASN A 180 -32.08 26.05 13.27
CA ASN A 180 -32.22 24.60 13.28
C ASN A 180 -31.50 23.95 14.47
N ASP A 181 -32.28 23.34 15.37
CA ASP A 181 -31.83 22.53 16.51
C ASP A 181 -31.06 21.26 16.03
N GLY A 182 -29.81 21.44 15.61
CA GLY A 182 -28.94 20.36 15.17
C GLY A 182 -28.51 19.45 16.33
N PRO A 183 -28.06 18.24 16.08
CA PRO A 183 -27.62 17.30 17.12
C PRO A 183 -26.55 17.89 18.02
N SER A 184 -26.59 17.54 19.34
CA SER A 184 -25.65 18.07 20.32
C SER A 184 -24.20 17.78 19.92
N LEU A 185 -23.26 18.67 20.29
CA LEU A 185 -21.84 18.51 20.00
C LEU A 185 -21.31 17.16 20.48
N LYS A 186 -21.72 16.72 21.67
CA LYS A 186 -21.37 15.42 22.25
C LYS A 186 -21.76 14.26 21.33
N TYR A 187 -22.99 14.29 20.80
CA TYR A 187 -23.47 13.25 19.87
C TYR A 187 -22.65 13.24 18.57
N LEU A 188 -22.37 14.40 18.00
CA LEU A 188 -21.56 14.52 16.80
C LEU A 188 -20.13 14.00 16.99
N LEU A 189 -19.49 14.32 18.12
CA LEU A 189 -18.14 13.83 18.42
C LEU A 189 -18.13 12.31 18.58
N LYS A 190 -19.13 11.75 19.27
CA LYS A 190 -19.28 10.29 19.43
C LYS A 190 -19.51 9.58 18.09
N SER A 191 -20.36 10.13 17.22
CA SER A 191 -20.62 9.57 15.89
C SER A 191 -19.40 9.62 14.96
N GLU A 192 -18.48 10.50 15.19
CA GLU A 192 -17.21 10.64 14.47
C GLU A 192 -16.08 9.74 15.05
N GLY A 193 -16.40 8.94 16.09
CA GLY A 193 -15.55 7.90 16.63
C GLY A 193 -14.56 8.35 17.69
N PHE A 194 -14.76 9.51 18.32
CA PHE A 194 -13.98 9.90 19.49
C PHE A 194 -14.39 9.11 20.73
N SER A 195 -13.43 8.79 21.60
CA SER A 195 -13.66 8.08 22.83
C SER A 195 -14.51 8.89 23.82
N SER A 196 -15.24 8.19 24.69
CA SER A 196 -16.02 8.84 25.73
C SER A 196 -15.14 9.61 26.72
N LEU A 197 -13.92 9.13 26.96
CA LEU A 197 -12.94 9.75 27.84
C LEU A 197 -12.48 11.12 27.26
N ALA A 198 -12.06 11.14 26.00
CA ALA A 198 -11.64 12.35 25.32
C ALA A 198 -12.77 13.39 25.24
N ILE A 199 -14.00 12.94 24.95
CA ILE A 199 -15.18 13.83 24.91
C ILE A 199 -15.48 14.40 26.31
N GLN A 200 -15.43 13.58 27.36
CA GLN A 200 -15.68 14.04 28.73
C GLN A 200 -14.63 15.08 29.16
N ARG A 201 -13.35 14.79 28.94
CA ARG A 201 -12.25 15.73 29.21
C ARG A 201 -12.47 17.06 28.47
N PHE A 202 -12.84 17.03 27.20
CA PHE A 202 -13.10 18.26 26.41
C PHE A 202 -14.30 19.08 26.90
N LEU A 203 -15.33 18.44 27.46
CA LEU A 203 -16.52 19.14 27.94
C LEU A 203 -16.33 19.72 29.36
N THR A 204 -15.30 19.30 30.09
CA THR A 204 -14.98 19.78 31.46
C THR A 204 -13.88 20.83 31.49
N GLU A 205 -13.16 21.06 30.41
CA GLU A 205 -12.24 22.20 30.22
C GLU A 205 -12.97 23.43 29.68
#